data_dbf22a48e71d09ad07ef02d12b9f7d2f
#
_entry.id   dbf22a48e71d09ad07ef02d12b9f7d2f
#
_cell.length_a   1.000
_cell.length_b   1.000
_cell.length_c   1.000
_cell.angle_alpha   90.00
_cell.angle_beta   90.00
_cell.angle_gamma   90.00
#
_symmetry.space_group_name_H-M   'P 1'
#
loop_
_entity.id
_entity.type
_entity.pdbx_description
1 polymer ?
#
loop_
_entity_poly.entity_id
_entity_poly.type
_entity_poly.pdbx_seq_one_letter_code
_entity_poly.pdbx_strand_id
1 'polypeptide(L)'
;ATTEVIALLRLKPVFVEVDPKTFCIDADEIEKAITEKTKAIIPVHLYGQSAEMEAIMEIARKHNLFVIEDNAQAIGCDYTFSNGVRQKTGTIGHIGCTSFFPSKNLGGYGDGGALFTNDEELARRIKMIVNHGQKERYYHEIVGCNSRLDTLQAAILDIKLKKLDDYIAARKKAADYYNTAFAGNKKINTPYTAPYTDHVFHQYTLILEDVNRSGLNKYLAEHQVPSMIYYPVPAHRQNMFASFGGGDYHLPVTDRLSERVISLPIH
;
A
#
# COMPACT_ATOMS: atom_id res chain seq x y z
N ALA A 1 -6.02 -2.15 -6.76
CA ALA A 1 -6.97 -1.07 -6.40
C ALA A 1 -6.37 0.31 -6.69
N THR A 2 -5.16 0.62 -6.24
CA THR A 2 -4.55 1.97 -6.33
C THR A 2 -4.62 2.60 -7.72
N THR A 3 -4.16 1.87 -8.73
CA THR A 3 -4.11 2.36 -10.12
C THR A 3 -5.43 2.17 -10.87
N GLU A 4 -6.23 1.21 -10.45
CA GLU A 4 -7.55 0.91 -11.00
C GLU A 4 -8.52 2.09 -10.83
N VAL A 5 -8.56 2.71 -9.65
CA VAL A 5 -9.45 3.84 -9.39
C VAL A 5 -9.08 5.09 -10.20
N ILE A 6 -7.80 5.27 -10.55
CA ILE A 6 -7.34 6.32 -11.45
C ILE A 6 -7.94 6.10 -12.84
N ALA A 7 -7.83 4.88 -13.36
CA ALA A 7 -8.38 4.52 -14.65
C ALA A 7 -9.93 4.58 -14.67
N LEU A 8 -10.59 4.16 -13.59
CA LEU A 8 -12.04 4.26 -13.42
C LEU A 8 -12.53 5.71 -13.54
N LEU A 9 -11.76 6.66 -13.02
CA LEU A 9 -12.02 8.09 -13.17
C LEU A 9 -11.60 8.65 -14.55
N ARG A 10 -11.17 7.79 -15.48
CA ARG A 10 -10.67 8.15 -16.83
C ARG A 10 -9.44 9.07 -16.78
N LEU A 11 -8.72 9.05 -15.68
CA LEU A 11 -7.41 9.69 -15.56
C LEU A 11 -6.32 8.74 -16.02
N LYS A 12 -5.19 9.27 -16.47
CA LYS A 12 -4.07 8.46 -16.93
C LYS A 12 -3.17 8.13 -15.74
N PRO A 13 -3.06 6.84 -15.32
CA PRO A 13 -2.03 6.44 -14.37
C PRO A 13 -0.66 6.51 -15.06
N VAL A 14 0.32 7.06 -14.36
CA VAL A 14 1.72 7.05 -14.76
C VAL A 14 2.47 6.18 -13.77
N PHE A 15 3.03 5.08 -14.26
CA PHE A 15 3.77 4.15 -13.43
C PHE A 15 5.22 4.61 -13.28
N VAL A 16 5.74 4.50 -12.07
CA VAL A 16 7.11 4.85 -11.70
C VAL A 16 7.76 3.61 -11.12
N GLU A 17 9.07 3.50 -11.29
CA GLU A 17 9.84 2.38 -10.76
C GLU A 17 9.77 2.32 -9.24
N VAL A 18 10.06 1.15 -8.68
CA VAL A 18 10.08 0.92 -7.24
C VAL A 18 11.52 0.76 -6.74
N ASP A 19 11.75 1.15 -5.50
CA ASP A 19 13.00 0.81 -4.80
C ASP A 19 13.09 -0.72 -4.61
N PRO A 20 14.20 -1.34 -5.00
CA PRO A 20 14.35 -2.81 -5.01
C PRO A 20 14.35 -3.44 -3.62
N LYS A 21 14.55 -2.69 -2.55
CA LYS A 21 14.59 -3.18 -1.18
C LYS A 21 13.25 -3.02 -0.47
N THR A 22 12.61 -1.87 -0.65
CA THR A 22 11.36 -1.54 0.05
C THR A 22 10.11 -1.91 -0.73
N PHE A 23 10.22 -2.13 -2.05
CA PHE A 23 9.12 -2.33 -3.01
C PHE A 23 8.16 -1.14 -3.12
N CYS A 24 8.41 -0.07 -2.40
CA CYS A 24 7.65 1.17 -2.51
C CYS A 24 8.14 2.00 -3.70
N ILE A 25 7.33 2.98 -4.11
CA ILE A 25 7.72 3.92 -5.18
C ILE A 25 9.09 4.53 -4.88
N ASP A 26 9.97 4.54 -5.88
CA ASP A 26 11.29 5.16 -5.76
C ASP A 26 11.15 6.68 -5.92
N ALA A 27 11.53 7.42 -4.88
CA ALA A 27 11.42 8.88 -4.87
C ALA A 27 12.28 9.54 -5.94
N ASP A 28 13.47 8.98 -6.25
CA ASP A 28 14.38 9.50 -7.28
C ASP A 28 13.80 9.37 -8.70
N GLU A 29 12.86 8.46 -8.91
CA GLU A 29 12.21 8.24 -10.20
C GLU A 29 10.94 9.07 -10.39
N ILE A 30 10.38 9.63 -9.32
CA ILE A 30 9.11 10.40 -9.38
C ILE A 30 9.28 11.65 -10.25
N GLU A 31 10.32 12.46 -10.03
CA GLU A 31 10.50 13.72 -10.75
C GLU A 31 10.64 13.53 -12.26
N LYS A 32 11.24 12.41 -12.70
CA LYS A 32 11.39 12.07 -14.13
C LYS A 32 10.04 11.82 -14.83
N ALA A 33 9.03 11.46 -14.06
CA ALA A 33 7.69 11.17 -14.57
C ALA A 33 6.73 12.37 -14.48
N ILE A 34 7.13 13.46 -13.82
CA ILE A 34 6.28 14.64 -13.64
C ILE A 34 6.17 15.42 -14.95
N THR A 35 4.95 15.83 -15.27
CA THR A 35 4.63 16.71 -16.39
C THR A 35 3.65 17.80 -15.91
N GLU A 36 3.36 18.80 -16.76
CA GLU A 36 2.34 19.83 -16.49
C GLU A 36 0.93 19.25 -16.24
N LYS A 37 0.69 18.01 -16.70
CA LYS A 37 -0.57 17.29 -16.51
C LYS A 37 -0.62 16.52 -15.20
N THR A 38 0.49 16.32 -14.52
CA THR A 38 0.55 15.61 -13.25
C THR A 38 -0.23 16.38 -12.18
N LYS A 39 -1.07 15.67 -11.42
CA LYS A 39 -1.93 16.26 -10.38
C LYS A 39 -1.67 15.70 -8.99
N ALA A 40 -1.27 14.45 -8.91
CA ALA A 40 -1.04 13.79 -7.64
C ALA A 40 0.04 12.71 -7.75
N ILE A 41 0.66 12.41 -6.62
CA ILE A 41 1.51 11.25 -6.37
C ILE A 41 0.73 10.33 -5.44
N ILE A 42 0.71 9.03 -5.76
CA ILE A 42 0.01 8.02 -4.94
C ILE A 42 1.02 6.95 -4.50
N PRO A 43 1.76 7.19 -3.40
CA PRO A 43 2.62 6.18 -2.83
C PRO A 43 1.78 5.06 -2.18
N VAL A 44 2.21 3.82 -2.38
CA VAL A 44 1.67 2.64 -1.68
C VAL A 44 2.66 2.23 -0.61
N HIS A 45 2.19 2.11 0.63
CA HIS A 45 2.96 1.57 1.74
C HIS A 45 2.91 0.04 1.68
N LEU A 46 3.69 -0.52 0.74
CA LEU A 46 3.54 -1.92 0.35
C LEU A 46 4.03 -2.88 1.44
N TYR A 47 3.32 -3.98 1.60
CA TYR A 47 3.59 -5.06 2.56
C TYR A 47 3.58 -4.65 4.04
N GLY A 48 3.27 -3.39 4.34
CA GLY A 48 3.27 -2.87 5.71
C GLY A 48 4.49 -2.02 6.06
N GLN A 49 5.23 -1.55 5.06
CA GLN A 49 6.35 -0.63 5.17
C GLN A 49 6.01 0.71 4.53
N SER A 50 6.43 1.81 5.14
CA SER A 50 6.23 3.14 4.56
C SER A 50 7.08 3.34 3.30
N ALA A 51 6.50 4.02 2.31
CA ALA A 51 7.30 4.70 1.28
C ALA A 51 8.11 5.85 1.91
N GLU A 52 9.10 6.38 1.20
CA GLU A 52 9.96 7.47 1.67
C GLU A 52 9.22 8.81 1.65
N MET A 53 8.34 9.00 2.64
CA MET A 53 7.37 10.09 2.64
C MET A 53 8.00 11.48 2.72
N GLU A 54 9.14 11.64 3.38
CA GLU A 54 9.81 12.95 3.48
C GLU A 54 10.23 13.43 2.09
N ALA A 55 10.92 12.60 1.31
CA ALA A 55 11.32 12.91 -0.06
C ALA A 55 10.10 13.12 -0.99
N ILE A 56 9.09 12.25 -0.88
CA ILE A 56 7.86 12.36 -1.68
C ILE A 56 7.14 13.68 -1.40
N MET A 57 7.03 14.10 -0.13
CA MET A 57 6.39 15.36 0.24
C MET A 57 7.20 16.59 -0.20
N GLU A 58 8.54 16.51 -0.25
CA GLU A 58 9.39 17.55 -0.80
C GLU A 58 9.16 17.73 -2.30
N ILE A 59 9.14 16.64 -3.05
CA ILE A 59 8.84 16.65 -4.49
C ILE A 59 7.43 17.19 -4.73
N ALA A 60 6.45 16.74 -3.98
CA ALA A 60 5.07 17.21 -4.11
C ALA A 60 4.93 18.73 -3.88
N ARG A 61 5.60 19.27 -2.86
CA ARG A 61 5.63 20.72 -2.57
C ARG A 61 6.30 21.51 -3.69
N LYS A 62 7.46 21.03 -4.19
CA LYS A 62 8.21 21.65 -5.29
C LYS A 62 7.37 21.78 -6.57
N HIS A 63 6.55 20.78 -6.87
CA HIS A 63 5.75 20.70 -8.09
C HIS A 63 4.26 21.02 -7.89
N ASN A 64 3.87 21.47 -6.69
CA ASN A 64 2.47 21.78 -6.33
C ASN A 64 1.51 20.60 -6.63
N LEU A 65 1.87 19.40 -6.19
CA LEU A 65 1.12 18.17 -6.39
C LEU A 65 0.44 17.73 -5.09
N PHE A 66 -0.70 17.07 -5.23
CA PHE A 66 -1.32 16.35 -4.12
C PHE A 66 -0.58 15.04 -3.84
N VAL A 67 -0.61 14.59 -2.57
CA VAL A 67 -0.15 13.26 -2.16
C VAL A 67 -1.32 12.51 -1.54
N ILE A 68 -1.62 11.32 -2.09
CA ILE A 68 -2.67 10.43 -1.60
C ILE A 68 -1.98 9.14 -1.18
N GLU A 69 -1.87 8.89 0.13
CA GLU A 69 -1.24 7.68 0.65
C GLU A 69 -2.18 6.47 0.51
N ASP A 70 -1.75 5.42 -0.19
CA ASP A 70 -2.38 4.12 -0.09
C ASP A 70 -1.79 3.36 1.11
N ASN A 71 -2.48 3.48 2.24
CA ASN A 71 -2.13 2.87 3.52
C ASN A 71 -2.86 1.53 3.74
N ALA A 72 -3.42 0.92 2.70
CA ALA A 72 -4.23 -0.29 2.80
C ALA A 72 -3.48 -1.50 3.39
N GLN A 73 -2.16 -1.47 3.41
CA GLN A 73 -1.31 -2.54 3.96
C GLN A 73 -0.48 -2.09 5.18
N ALA A 74 -0.55 -0.83 5.59
CA ALA A 74 0.38 -0.31 6.59
C ALA A 74 -0.31 0.41 7.77
N ILE A 75 -1.57 0.08 8.07
CA ILE A 75 -2.24 0.63 9.24
C ILE A 75 -1.45 0.30 10.52
N GLY A 76 -1.20 1.33 11.35
CA GLY A 76 -0.38 1.23 12.55
C GLY A 76 1.12 1.48 12.34
N CYS A 77 1.60 1.51 11.09
CA CYS A 77 2.99 1.83 10.76
C CYS A 77 3.31 3.29 11.10
N ASP A 78 4.50 3.52 11.65
CA ASP A 78 5.07 4.85 11.86
C ASP A 78 6.13 5.16 10.79
N TYR A 79 6.14 6.41 10.33
CA TYR A 79 7.24 7.02 9.60
C TYR A 79 8.02 7.92 10.53
N THR A 80 9.35 7.85 10.50
CA THR A 80 10.24 8.69 11.29
C THR A 80 10.96 9.66 10.35
N PHE A 81 10.69 10.94 10.47
CA PHE A 81 11.33 12.00 9.70
C PHE A 81 12.80 12.21 10.11
N SER A 82 13.58 12.85 9.25
CA SER A 82 15.01 13.15 9.48
C SER A 82 15.23 13.98 10.75
N ASN A 83 14.26 14.77 11.16
CA ASN A 83 14.27 15.56 12.41
C ASN A 83 13.84 14.75 13.66
N GLY A 84 13.58 13.45 13.53
CA GLY A 84 13.16 12.56 14.60
C GLY A 84 11.66 12.57 14.93
N VAL A 85 10.85 13.39 14.28
CA VAL A 85 9.40 13.38 14.45
C VAL A 85 8.83 12.07 13.88
N ARG A 86 7.90 11.46 14.61
CA ARG A 86 7.18 10.25 14.17
C ARG A 86 5.74 10.58 13.84
N GLN A 87 5.24 10.01 12.73
CA GLN A 87 3.87 10.20 12.28
C GLN A 87 3.33 8.90 11.69
N LYS A 88 2.05 8.62 11.91
CA LYS A 88 1.40 7.44 11.33
C LYS A 88 1.31 7.57 9.81
N THR A 89 1.66 6.51 9.09
CA THR A 89 1.39 6.42 7.65
C THR A 89 -0.11 6.55 7.38
N GLY A 90 -0.47 7.15 6.24
CA GLY A 90 -1.84 7.52 5.92
C GLY A 90 -2.28 8.86 6.51
N THR A 91 -1.39 9.57 7.25
CA THR A 91 -1.68 10.89 7.81
C THR A 91 -0.66 11.98 7.45
N ILE A 92 0.31 11.64 6.60
CA ILE A 92 1.42 12.51 6.19
C ILE A 92 1.07 13.31 4.94
N GLY A 93 0.48 12.65 3.96
CA GLY A 93 0.00 13.27 2.72
C GLY A 93 -1.28 14.10 2.92
N HIS A 94 -1.85 14.56 1.83
CA HIS A 94 -3.10 15.34 1.86
C HIS A 94 -4.31 14.46 2.20
N ILE A 95 -4.31 13.21 1.71
CA ILE A 95 -5.32 12.20 2.01
C ILE A 95 -4.61 10.88 2.21
N GLY A 96 -5.03 10.11 3.22
CA GLY A 96 -4.65 8.72 3.39
C GLY A 96 -5.85 7.80 3.21
N CYS A 97 -5.63 6.64 2.59
CA CYS A 97 -6.64 5.63 2.34
C CYS A 97 -6.24 4.33 3.01
N THR A 98 -7.10 3.72 3.81
CA THR A 98 -6.85 2.39 4.36
C THR A 98 -7.97 1.42 4.03
N SER A 99 -7.65 0.13 4.11
CA SER A 99 -8.60 -0.96 3.83
C SER A 99 -8.85 -1.77 5.10
N PHE A 100 -10.11 -2.12 5.31
CA PHE A 100 -10.54 -3.05 6.35
C PHE A 100 -10.94 -4.42 5.79
N PHE A 101 -10.49 -4.75 4.57
CA PHE A 101 -10.67 -6.10 4.02
C PHE A 101 -10.21 -7.16 5.04
N PRO A 102 -10.90 -8.30 5.18
CA PRO A 102 -10.69 -9.25 6.29
C PRO A 102 -9.25 -9.71 6.52
N SER A 103 -8.41 -9.79 5.48
CA SER A 103 -7.00 -10.19 5.59
C SER A 103 -6.05 -9.08 6.04
N LYS A 104 -6.52 -7.83 6.18
CA LYS A 104 -5.69 -6.70 6.61
C LYS A 104 -5.34 -6.78 8.09
N ASN A 105 -4.26 -6.10 8.51
CA ASN A 105 -3.84 -6.05 9.91
C ASN A 105 -4.98 -5.60 10.83
N LEU A 106 -5.79 -4.66 10.38
CA LEU A 106 -7.07 -4.30 10.97
C LEU A 106 -8.19 -4.66 9.98
N GLY A 107 -8.57 -5.92 9.92
CA GLY A 107 -9.62 -6.41 9.02
C GLY A 107 -10.99 -6.52 9.69
N GLY A 108 -12.03 -6.09 9.00
CA GLY A 108 -13.43 -6.36 9.36
C GLY A 108 -13.85 -7.79 9.03
N TYR A 109 -15.15 -8.05 9.04
CA TYR A 109 -15.77 -9.31 8.59
C TYR A 109 -16.45 -9.14 7.23
N GLY A 110 -15.99 -8.18 6.44
CA GLY A 110 -16.45 -7.85 5.10
C GLY A 110 -15.65 -6.67 4.57
N ASP A 111 -16.08 -6.11 3.45
CA ASP A 111 -15.42 -4.95 2.85
C ASP A 111 -15.60 -3.69 3.70
N GLY A 112 -14.59 -2.83 3.68
CA GLY A 112 -14.59 -1.55 4.36
C GLY A 112 -13.26 -0.83 4.18
N GLY A 113 -13.27 0.44 4.55
CA GLY A 113 -12.08 1.29 4.53
C GLY A 113 -12.34 2.60 5.26
N ALA A 114 -11.29 3.40 5.37
CA ALA A 114 -11.37 4.76 5.89
C ALA A 114 -10.46 5.69 5.10
N LEU A 115 -10.83 6.96 5.12
CA LEU A 115 -10.05 8.06 4.56
C LEU A 115 -9.64 8.99 5.71
N PHE A 116 -8.40 9.45 5.66
CA PHE A 116 -7.82 10.36 6.66
C PHE A 116 -7.37 11.64 5.97
N THR A 117 -7.60 12.77 6.59
CA THR A 117 -7.06 14.06 6.15
C THR A 117 -7.00 15.02 7.32
N ASN A 118 -6.03 15.92 7.32
CA ASN A 118 -5.93 17.04 8.26
C ASN A 118 -6.53 18.34 7.68
N ASP A 119 -7.06 18.31 6.46
CA ASP A 119 -7.71 19.42 5.78
C ASP A 119 -9.23 19.34 5.95
N GLU A 120 -9.82 20.34 6.62
CA GLU A 120 -11.26 20.36 6.92
C GLU A 120 -12.12 20.46 5.65
N GLU A 121 -11.65 21.17 4.62
CA GLU A 121 -12.40 21.29 3.35
C GLU A 121 -12.38 19.95 2.59
N LEU A 122 -11.23 19.29 2.53
CA LEU A 122 -11.15 17.92 1.97
C LEU A 122 -12.03 16.96 2.75
N ALA A 123 -12.01 17.01 4.09
CA ALA A 123 -12.84 16.17 4.94
C ALA A 123 -14.34 16.38 4.65
N ARG A 124 -14.77 17.64 4.54
CA ARG A 124 -16.13 18.01 4.20
C ARG A 124 -16.55 17.47 2.81
N ARG A 125 -15.70 17.65 1.80
CA ARG A 125 -15.97 17.16 0.44
C ARG A 125 -16.01 15.63 0.37
N ILE A 126 -15.07 14.95 1.01
CA ILE A 126 -15.05 13.48 1.10
C ILE A 126 -16.35 12.98 1.74
N LYS A 127 -16.76 13.57 2.86
CA LYS A 127 -17.99 13.21 3.56
C LYS A 127 -19.25 13.39 2.71
N MET A 128 -19.27 14.43 1.87
CA MET A 128 -20.34 14.60 0.87
C MET A 128 -20.32 13.50 -0.18
N ILE A 129 -19.15 13.24 -0.79
CA ILE A 129 -19.01 12.26 -1.88
C ILE A 129 -19.46 10.88 -1.43
N VAL A 130 -18.99 10.40 -0.28
CA VAL A 130 -19.33 9.06 0.24
C VAL A 130 -20.78 8.90 0.69
N ASN A 131 -21.51 10.01 0.76
CA ASN A 131 -22.91 10.04 1.12
C ASN A 131 -23.78 10.67 0.01
N HIS A 132 -23.69 10.14 -1.21
CA HIS A 132 -24.49 10.54 -2.37
C HIS A 132 -24.36 12.00 -2.81
N GLY A 133 -23.25 12.69 -2.47
CA GLY A 133 -23.05 14.10 -2.78
C GLY A 133 -23.92 15.07 -1.97
N GLN A 134 -24.49 14.61 -0.84
CA GLN A 134 -25.39 15.40 -0.01
C GLN A 134 -24.60 16.33 0.92
N LYS A 135 -24.97 17.60 0.92
CA LYS A 135 -24.60 18.55 1.98
C LYS A 135 -25.59 18.49 3.15
N GLU A 136 -26.86 18.49 2.82
CA GLU A 136 -27.97 18.30 3.74
C GLU A 136 -28.85 17.15 3.22
N ARG A 137 -29.66 16.55 4.09
CA ARG A 137 -30.52 15.43 3.72
C ARG A 137 -31.42 15.79 2.53
N TYR A 138 -31.31 15.00 1.45
CA TYR A 138 -31.99 15.17 0.16
C TYR A 138 -31.50 16.34 -0.73
N TYR A 139 -30.50 17.10 -0.32
CA TYR A 139 -29.87 18.15 -1.14
C TYR A 139 -28.51 17.71 -1.64
N HIS A 140 -28.43 17.32 -2.92
CA HIS A 140 -27.25 16.78 -3.58
C HIS A 140 -26.55 17.89 -4.34
N GLU A 141 -25.40 18.35 -3.89
CA GLU A 141 -24.64 19.44 -4.52
C GLU A 141 -23.63 18.93 -5.55
N ILE A 142 -23.17 17.69 -5.40
CA ILE A 142 -22.20 17.07 -6.29
C ILE A 142 -22.58 15.62 -6.55
N VAL A 143 -22.02 15.01 -7.61
CA VAL A 143 -22.15 13.58 -7.83
C VAL A 143 -21.36 12.84 -6.74
N GLY A 144 -21.99 11.90 -6.07
CA GLY A 144 -21.39 11.06 -5.05
C GLY A 144 -21.88 9.61 -5.15
N CYS A 145 -21.51 8.82 -4.18
CA CYS A 145 -21.86 7.41 -4.09
C CYS A 145 -22.27 7.02 -2.67
N ASN A 146 -22.85 5.85 -2.51
CA ASN A 146 -23.01 5.23 -1.20
C ASN A 146 -21.72 4.47 -0.88
N SER A 147 -20.85 5.11 -0.09
CA SER A 147 -19.58 4.51 0.36
C SER A 147 -19.40 4.74 1.86
N ARG A 148 -20.33 4.22 2.64
CA ARG A 148 -20.36 4.30 4.10
C ARG A 148 -19.92 2.97 4.69
N LEU A 149 -19.22 3.01 5.83
CA LEU A 149 -18.90 1.82 6.58
C LEU A 149 -20.16 1.33 7.32
N ASP A 150 -20.49 0.05 7.17
CA ASP A 150 -21.60 -0.56 7.87
C ASP A 150 -21.36 -0.56 9.39
N THR A 151 -22.40 -0.27 10.16
CA THR A 151 -22.33 -0.18 11.63
C THR A 151 -21.85 -1.49 12.27
N LEU A 152 -22.23 -2.64 11.71
CA LEU A 152 -21.73 -3.94 12.18
C LEU A 152 -20.22 -4.08 11.98
N GLN A 153 -19.70 -3.66 10.82
CA GLN A 153 -18.27 -3.66 10.56
C GLN A 153 -17.53 -2.69 11.49
N ALA A 154 -18.11 -1.51 11.73
CA ALA A 154 -17.54 -0.52 12.64
C ALA A 154 -17.45 -1.07 14.08
N ALA A 155 -18.45 -1.79 14.57
CA ALA A 155 -18.44 -2.41 15.89
C ALA A 155 -17.35 -3.49 16.02
N ILE A 156 -17.18 -4.32 14.99
CA ILE A 156 -16.10 -5.32 14.94
C ILE A 156 -14.72 -4.66 14.95
N LEU A 157 -14.56 -3.61 14.13
CA LEU A 157 -13.30 -2.88 14.02
C LEU A 157 -12.95 -2.15 15.32
N ASP A 158 -13.93 -1.59 16.07
CA ASP A 158 -13.69 -0.95 17.37
C ASP A 158 -13.06 -1.94 18.38
N ILE A 159 -13.54 -3.18 18.38
CA ILE A 159 -12.99 -4.24 19.24
C ILE A 159 -11.56 -4.59 18.81
N LYS A 160 -11.36 -4.81 17.49
CA LYS A 160 -10.06 -5.24 16.93
C LYS A 160 -9.01 -4.13 16.97
N LEU A 161 -9.40 -2.86 16.84
CA LEU A 161 -8.50 -1.72 16.91
C LEU A 161 -7.75 -1.67 18.25
N LYS A 162 -8.42 -2.01 19.35
CA LYS A 162 -7.81 -2.09 20.70
C LYS A 162 -6.73 -3.18 20.81
N LYS A 163 -6.65 -4.07 19.82
CA LYS A 163 -5.70 -5.18 19.73
C LYS A 163 -4.69 -5.03 18.58
N LEU A 164 -4.76 -3.94 17.83
CA LEU A 164 -3.93 -3.77 16.65
C LEU A 164 -2.43 -3.84 16.97
N ASP A 165 -1.99 -3.21 18.05
CA ASP A 165 -0.59 -3.20 18.48
C ASP A 165 -0.12 -4.61 18.89
N ASP A 166 -0.99 -5.39 19.57
CA ASP A 166 -0.72 -6.80 19.90
C ASP A 166 -0.54 -7.64 18.61
N TYR A 167 -1.39 -7.41 17.61
CA TYR A 167 -1.29 -8.12 16.33
C TYR A 167 0.00 -7.75 15.58
N ILE A 168 0.36 -6.48 15.56
CA ILE A 168 1.61 -6.00 14.94
C ILE A 168 2.81 -6.59 15.67
N ALA A 169 2.83 -6.60 16.99
CA ALA A 169 3.91 -7.19 17.77
C ALA A 169 4.08 -8.70 17.47
N ALA A 170 2.97 -9.44 17.37
CA ALA A 170 3.01 -10.86 17.01
C ALA A 170 3.59 -11.09 15.59
N ARG A 171 3.22 -10.24 14.61
CA ARG A 171 3.77 -10.30 13.24
C ARG A 171 5.26 -9.99 13.22
N LYS A 172 5.71 -8.97 13.95
CA LYS A 172 7.14 -8.63 14.10
C LYS A 172 7.92 -9.80 14.69
N LYS A 173 7.40 -10.42 15.74
CA LYS A 173 8.03 -11.60 16.34
C LYS A 173 8.16 -12.77 15.36
N ALA A 174 7.14 -13.02 14.53
CA ALA A 174 7.20 -14.05 13.49
C ALA A 174 8.22 -13.66 12.39
N ALA A 175 8.28 -12.40 11.99
CA ALA A 175 9.25 -11.90 11.03
C ALA A 175 10.69 -12.05 11.55
N ASP A 176 10.96 -11.73 12.81
CA ASP A 176 12.27 -11.89 13.44
C ASP A 176 12.71 -13.36 13.48
N TYR A 177 11.77 -14.27 13.75
CA TYR A 177 12.04 -15.70 13.67
C TYR A 177 12.47 -16.12 12.26
N TYR A 178 11.73 -15.71 11.24
CA TYR A 178 12.08 -15.98 9.84
C TYR A 178 13.42 -15.35 9.45
N ASN A 179 13.67 -14.09 9.83
CA ASN A 179 14.92 -13.40 9.55
C ASN A 179 16.12 -14.17 10.13
N THR A 180 15.96 -14.70 11.35
CA THR A 180 16.99 -15.53 12.00
C THR A 180 17.15 -16.87 11.30
N ALA A 181 16.06 -17.53 10.95
CA ALA A 181 16.08 -18.85 10.32
C ALA A 181 16.68 -18.81 8.90
N PHE A 182 16.48 -17.73 8.17
CA PHE A 182 17.03 -17.57 6.83
C PHE A 182 18.38 -16.85 6.79
N ALA A 183 18.93 -16.44 7.92
CA ALA A 183 20.22 -15.76 7.98
C ALA A 183 21.32 -16.56 7.29
N GLY A 184 22.06 -15.90 6.38
CA GLY A 184 23.15 -16.54 5.62
C GLY A 184 22.70 -17.39 4.41
N ASN A 185 21.42 -17.55 4.17
CA ASN A 185 20.92 -18.24 2.96
C ASN A 185 21.03 -17.33 1.74
N LYS A 186 21.98 -17.61 0.86
CA LYS A 186 22.25 -16.80 -0.36
C LYS A 186 21.14 -16.83 -1.41
N LYS A 187 20.18 -17.75 -1.30
CA LYS A 187 19.06 -17.90 -2.25
C LYS A 187 17.80 -17.18 -1.81
N ILE A 188 17.81 -16.59 -0.61
CA ILE A 188 16.63 -15.93 -0.01
C ILE A 188 17.07 -14.58 0.53
N ASN A 189 16.46 -13.51 0.04
CA ASN A 189 16.55 -12.20 0.68
C ASN A 189 15.28 -11.99 1.50
N THR A 190 15.46 -11.80 2.81
CA THR A 190 14.36 -11.47 3.73
C THR A 190 13.93 -10.01 3.54
N PRO A 191 12.70 -9.64 3.98
CA PRO A 191 12.23 -8.26 3.87
C PRO A 191 13.20 -7.27 4.51
N TYR A 192 13.57 -6.24 3.77
CA TYR A 192 14.34 -5.11 4.28
C TYR A 192 13.40 -4.16 5.03
N THR A 193 13.81 -3.71 6.21
CA THR A 193 13.12 -2.64 6.93
C THR A 193 13.94 -1.36 6.80
N ALA A 194 13.38 -0.34 6.18
CA ALA A 194 14.03 0.95 6.01
C ALA A 194 14.15 1.68 7.36
N PRO A 195 15.22 2.48 7.60
CA PRO A 195 15.46 3.10 8.90
C PRO A 195 14.38 4.13 9.31
N TYR A 196 13.65 4.65 8.34
CA TYR A 196 12.58 5.63 8.56
C TYR A 196 11.21 5.01 8.85
N THR A 197 11.06 3.69 8.89
CA THR A 197 9.77 3.02 9.02
C THR A 197 9.73 2.02 10.17
N ASP A 198 8.56 1.87 10.76
CA ASP A 198 8.25 0.81 11.70
C ASP A 198 7.39 -0.26 11.01
N HIS A 199 8.03 -1.17 10.26
CA HIS A 199 7.37 -2.17 9.41
C HIS A 199 6.36 -3.02 10.21
N VAL A 200 5.09 -3.05 9.78
CA VAL A 200 4.00 -3.78 10.47
C VAL A 200 3.71 -5.17 9.88
N PHE A 201 4.50 -5.59 8.89
CA PHE A 201 4.44 -6.92 8.26
C PHE A 201 3.02 -7.39 7.92
N HIS A 202 2.32 -6.62 7.08
CA HIS A 202 1.09 -7.12 6.47
C HIS A 202 1.39 -8.40 5.67
N GLN A 203 2.51 -8.41 4.97
CA GLN A 203 3.07 -9.57 4.28
C GLN A 203 4.53 -9.76 4.71
N TYR A 204 4.98 -11.01 4.79
CA TYR A 204 6.39 -11.37 4.89
C TYR A 204 6.87 -11.88 3.53
N THR A 205 7.40 -10.98 2.72
CA THR A 205 7.70 -11.22 1.30
C THR A 205 9.19 -11.41 1.08
N LEU A 206 9.57 -12.60 0.66
CA LEU A 206 10.93 -12.96 0.28
C LEU A 206 11.21 -12.60 -1.16
N ILE A 207 12.48 -12.27 -1.48
CA ILE A 207 13.00 -12.28 -2.85
C ILE A 207 13.83 -13.55 -3.02
N LEU A 208 13.52 -14.33 -4.05
CA LEU A 208 14.23 -15.56 -4.38
C LEU A 208 15.33 -15.28 -5.40
N GLU A 209 16.54 -15.78 -5.14
CA GLU A 209 17.67 -15.71 -6.06
C GLU A 209 18.00 -17.11 -6.58
N ASP A 210 17.93 -17.27 -7.89
CA ASP A 210 18.21 -18.56 -8.59
C ASP A 210 17.40 -19.74 -8.04
N VAL A 211 16.14 -19.50 -7.69
CA VAL A 211 15.19 -20.51 -7.23
C VAL A 211 14.00 -20.58 -8.19
N ASN A 212 13.59 -21.80 -8.53
CA ASN A 212 12.34 -22.01 -9.24
C ASN A 212 11.14 -21.68 -8.30
N ARG A 213 10.61 -20.47 -8.39
CA ARG A 213 9.51 -19.98 -7.54
C ARG A 213 8.28 -20.86 -7.62
N SER A 214 7.90 -21.30 -8.83
CA SER A 214 6.72 -22.15 -9.02
C SER A 214 6.92 -23.54 -8.39
N GLY A 215 8.12 -24.10 -8.52
CA GLY A 215 8.49 -25.35 -7.85
C GLY A 215 8.47 -25.23 -6.34
N LEU A 216 9.01 -24.13 -5.79
CA LEU A 216 8.98 -23.86 -4.36
C LEU A 216 7.54 -23.66 -3.85
N ASN A 217 6.72 -22.90 -4.55
CA ASN A 217 5.31 -22.69 -4.17
C ASN A 217 4.54 -24.02 -4.12
N LYS A 218 4.74 -24.89 -5.13
CA LYS A 218 4.16 -26.23 -5.15
C LYS A 218 4.64 -27.10 -3.99
N TYR A 219 5.94 -27.11 -3.73
CA TYR A 219 6.54 -27.85 -2.62
C TYR A 219 5.98 -27.43 -1.26
N LEU A 220 5.87 -26.11 -1.02
CA LEU A 220 5.29 -25.57 0.20
C LEU A 220 3.82 -26.01 0.36
N ALA A 221 3.03 -25.96 -0.71
CA ALA A 221 1.64 -26.39 -0.70
C ALA A 221 1.51 -27.91 -0.38
N GLU A 222 2.36 -28.76 -0.95
CA GLU A 222 2.43 -30.19 -0.66
C GLU A 222 2.77 -30.49 0.82
N HIS A 223 3.50 -29.57 1.46
CA HIS A 223 3.85 -29.64 2.89
C HIS A 223 2.90 -28.82 3.79
N GLN A 224 1.73 -28.43 3.27
CA GLN A 224 0.70 -27.67 4.00
C GLN A 224 1.18 -26.30 4.52
N VAL A 225 2.20 -25.72 3.89
CA VAL A 225 2.65 -24.36 4.16
C VAL A 225 2.02 -23.42 3.13
N PRO A 226 0.99 -22.63 3.50
CA PRO A 226 0.37 -21.69 2.58
C PRO A 226 1.37 -20.60 2.19
N SER A 227 1.48 -20.34 0.90
CA SER A 227 2.30 -19.25 0.38
C SER A 227 1.59 -18.57 -0.78
N MET A 228 1.88 -17.29 -0.97
CA MET A 228 1.22 -16.47 -1.99
C MET A 228 2.24 -15.65 -2.77
N ILE A 229 1.90 -15.32 -4.01
CA ILE A 229 2.72 -14.43 -4.85
C ILE A 229 2.00 -13.09 -4.96
N TYR A 230 2.54 -12.08 -4.33
CA TYR A 230 2.05 -10.70 -4.36
C TYR A 230 3.12 -9.81 -5.01
N TYR A 231 3.03 -9.47 -6.34
CA TYR A 231 1.97 -9.87 -7.26
C TYR A 231 2.59 -10.52 -8.51
N PRO A 232 1.97 -11.53 -9.13
CA PRO A 232 2.58 -12.27 -10.24
C PRO A 232 2.67 -11.47 -11.53
N VAL A 233 1.83 -10.45 -11.68
CA VAL A 233 1.82 -9.53 -12.83
C VAL A 233 1.81 -8.11 -12.28
N PRO A 234 2.83 -7.31 -12.57
CA PRO A 234 2.89 -5.93 -12.12
C PRO A 234 1.82 -5.06 -12.79
N ALA A 235 1.43 -3.96 -12.13
CA ALA A 235 0.30 -3.15 -12.56
C ALA A 235 0.42 -2.65 -14.00
N HIS A 236 1.60 -2.19 -14.41
CA HIS A 236 1.83 -1.68 -15.78
C HIS A 236 1.72 -2.75 -16.88
N ARG A 237 1.78 -4.04 -16.52
CA ARG A 237 1.61 -5.17 -17.45
C ARG A 237 0.17 -5.71 -17.47
N GLN A 238 -0.73 -5.17 -16.64
CA GLN A 238 -2.12 -5.61 -16.61
C GLN A 238 -2.89 -5.15 -17.86
N ASN A 239 -3.64 -6.05 -18.45
CA ASN A 239 -4.42 -5.77 -19.69
C ASN A 239 -5.37 -4.59 -19.55
N MET A 240 -5.88 -4.30 -18.34
CA MET A 240 -6.78 -3.17 -18.09
C MET A 240 -6.13 -1.81 -18.37
N PHE A 241 -4.80 -1.74 -18.43
CA PHE A 241 -4.09 -0.48 -18.71
C PHE A 241 -3.61 -0.36 -20.17
N ALA A 242 -3.92 -1.31 -21.05
CA ALA A 242 -3.51 -1.25 -22.46
C ALA A 242 -3.95 0.06 -23.15
N SER A 243 -5.20 0.50 -22.88
CA SER A 243 -5.73 1.77 -23.41
C SER A 243 -5.16 3.04 -22.78
N PHE A 244 -4.38 2.92 -21.70
CA PHE A 244 -3.71 4.03 -20.99
C PHE A 244 -2.19 4.07 -21.28
N GLY A 245 -1.70 3.35 -22.29
CA GLY A 245 -0.29 3.18 -22.59
C GLY A 245 0.39 2.17 -21.67
N GLY A 246 -0.35 1.27 -21.04
CA GLY A 246 0.18 0.10 -20.37
C GLY A 246 0.90 -0.80 -21.38
N GLY A 247 2.04 -1.32 -21.02
CA GLY A 247 2.89 -2.09 -21.94
C GLY A 247 4.09 -1.31 -22.51
N ASP A 248 3.99 0.02 -22.61
CA ASP A 248 5.08 0.87 -23.07
C ASP A 248 6.07 1.26 -21.96
N TYR A 249 5.74 0.91 -20.70
CA TYR A 249 6.61 1.19 -19.56
C TYR A 249 7.77 0.21 -19.49
N HIS A 250 8.96 0.75 -19.32
CA HIS A 250 10.17 -0.02 -19.03
C HIS A 250 10.51 0.14 -17.53
N LEU A 251 10.08 -0.81 -16.73
CA LEU A 251 10.24 -0.85 -15.27
C LEU A 251 10.95 -2.16 -14.87
N PRO A 252 12.27 -2.27 -15.15
CA PRO A 252 13.00 -3.53 -15.04
C PRO A 252 13.13 -4.03 -13.59
N VAL A 253 13.17 -3.13 -12.59
CA VAL A 253 13.21 -3.54 -11.18
C VAL A 253 11.86 -4.14 -10.78
N THR A 254 10.76 -3.48 -11.12
CA THR A 254 9.40 -3.99 -10.86
C THR A 254 9.15 -5.34 -11.56
N ASP A 255 9.54 -5.47 -12.83
CA ASP A 255 9.40 -6.71 -13.60
C ASP A 255 10.20 -7.84 -12.93
N ARG A 256 11.48 -7.61 -12.61
CA ARG A 256 12.34 -8.57 -11.92
C ARG A 256 11.77 -9.00 -10.56
N LEU A 257 11.31 -8.05 -9.75
CA LEU A 257 10.76 -8.36 -8.42
C LEU A 257 9.49 -9.21 -8.53
N SER A 258 8.58 -8.87 -9.45
CA SER A 258 7.33 -9.63 -9.64
C SER A 258 7.56 -11.10 -10.02
N GLU A 259 8.70 -11.42 -10.66
CA GLU A 259 9.09 -12.78 -10.99
C GLU A 259 9.68 -13.56 -9.82
N ARG A 260 10.20 -12.87 -8.78
CA ARG A 260 11.04 -13.45 -7.73
C ARG A 260 10.40 -13.46 -6.35
N VAL A 261 9.33 -12.71 -6.13
CA VAL A 261 8.70 -12.62 -4.81
C VAL A 261 7.84 -13.83 -4.48
N ILE A 262 7.86 -14.22 -3.19
CA ILE A 262 6.94 -15.16 -2.58
C ILE A 262 6.70 -14.74 -1.13
N SER A 263 5.46 -14.76 -0.67
CA SER A 263 5.10 -14.40 0.71
C SER A 263 4.78 -15.62 1.53
N LEU A 264 5.38 -15.69 2.72
CA LEU A 264 5.16 -16.74 3.71
C LEU A 264 4.08 -16.34 4.72
N PRO A 265 3.50 -17.31 5.45
CA PRO A 265 2.55 -17.01 6.53
C PRO A 265 3.17 -16.10 7.59
N ILE A 266 2.41 -15.10 8.06
CA ILE A 266 2.91 -14.11 9.04
C ILE A 266 1.96 -13.94 10.24
N HIS A 267 0.92 -14.75 10.35
CA HIS A 267 -0.08 -14.71 11.43
C HIS A 267 -0.55 -16.12 11.76
#